data_eb76901a487fca1aa2859da6b285a6e7
#
_entry.id   eb76901a487fca1aa2859da6b285a6e7
#
_cell.length_a   1.000
_cell.length_b   1.000
_cell.length_c   1.000
_cell.angle_alpha   90.00
_cell.angle_beta   90.00
_cell.angle_gamma   90.00
#
_symmetry.space_group_name_H-M   'P 1'
#
loop_
_entity.id
_entity.type
_entity.pdbx_description
1 polymer ?
#
loop_
_entity_poly.entity_id
_entity_poly.type
_entity_poly.pdbx_seq_one_letter_code
_entity_poly.pdbx_strand_id
1 'polypeptide(L)'
;QNEEQAYPQPKLLKANLRPYQHKGFEWMILLSKIQAGACLADDMGLGKTLQTISFLCHLFEADDAAKFLIVCPSSLIYNWKQELDKFAPHLSVYIHHGTGRNFEHFMQSDLQVCISGYATLRNDIEQFELPYWDAVVLDESHYIKNLHAKTTKAVYQLNSKSKIALSGTPILNNTFDLYSQMNFLLPDLLGGQEFFR
;
A
#
# COMPACT_ATOMS: atom_id res chain seq x y z
N GLN A 1 27.95 13.01 12.83
CA GLN A 1 26.93 12.92 13.90
C GLN A 1 25.99 11.82 13.45
N ASN A 2 26.02 10.65 14.15
CA ASN A 2 25.01 9.62 13.97
C ASN A 2 23.69 10.22 14.48
N GLU A 3 22.79 10.61 13.59
CA GLU A 3 21.39 10.81 13.96
C GLU A 3 20.90 9.46 14.48
N GLU A 4 20.53 9.39 15.74
CA GLU A 4 19.90 8.21 16.32
C GLU A 4 18.65 7.92 15.46
N GLN A 5 18.62 6.75 14.85
CA GLN A 5 17.47 6.30 14.09
C GLN A 5 16.31 6.09 15.05
N ALA A 6 15.22 6.84 14.89
CA ALA A 6 14.05 6.78 15.77
C ALA A 6 13.39 5.39 15.75
N TYR A 7 13.49 4.68 14.58
CA TYR A 7 12.98 3.32 14.41
C TYR A 7 14.06 2.44 13.79
N PRO A 8 14.49 1.36 14.46
CA PRO A 8 15.43 0.42 13.89
C PRO A 8 14.79 -0.33 12.70
N GLN A 9 15.64 -0.77 11.78
CA GLN A 9 15.21 -1.67 10.70
C GLN A 9 14.55 -2.92 11.29
N PRO A 10 13.43 -3.40 10.71
CA PRO A 10 12.78 -4.64 11.16
C PRO A 10 13.75 -5.83 11.13
N LYS A 11 13.72 -6.66 12.17
CA LYS A 11 14.64 -7.80 12.33
C LYS A 11 14.41 -8.89 11.29
N LEU A 12 13.16 -9.05 10.86
CA LEU A 12 12.77 -10.06 9.88
C LEU A 12 13.06 -9.65 8.44
N LEU A 13 13.37 -8.38 8.19
CA LEU A 13 13.72 -7.90 6.84
C LEU A 13 15.07 -8.48 6.40
N LYS A 14 15.10 -9.15 5.25
CA LYS A 14 16.31 -9.75 4.63
C LYS A 14 16.98 -8.77 3.67
N ALA A 15 17.22 -7.55 4.11
CA ALA A 15 17.92 -6.51 3.35
C ALA A 15 18.56 -5.51 4.31
N ASN A 16 19.54 -4.76 3.81
CA ASN A 16 20.08 -3.60 4.48
C ASN A 16 19.56 -2.34 3.79
N LEU A 17 18.79 -1.54 4.50
CA LEU A 17 18.26 -0.29 3.98
C LEU A 17 19.38 0.74 3.80
N ARG A 18 19.43 1.37 2.65
CA ARG A 18 20.25 2.56 2.45
C ARG A 18 19.70 3.72 3.30
N PRO A 19 20.50 4.73 3.66
CA PRO A 19 20.05 5.83 4.52
C PRO A 19 18.75 6.49 4.07
N TYR A 20 18.60 6.75 2.77
CA TYR A 20 17.36 7.36 2.24
C TYR A 20 16.16 6.40 2.29
N GLN A 21 16.37 5.10 2.13
CA GLN A 21 15.31 4.08 2.27
C GLN A 21 14.85 3.97 3.73
N HIS A 22 15.80 4.04 4.66
CA HIS A 22 15.50 4.05 6.09
C HIS A 22 14.66 5.27 6.48
N LYS A 23 15.03 6.46 5.98
CA LYS A 23 14.23 7.69 6.19
C LYS A 23 12.81 7.56 5.65
N GLY A 24 12.62 6.99 4.47
CA GLY A 24 11.29 6.73 3.91
C GLY A 24 10.48 5.74 4.75
N PHE A 25 11.12 4.69 5.24
CA PHE A 25 10.52 3.73 6.17
C PHE A 25 10.07 4.39 7.48
N GLU A 26 10.93 5.19 8.12
CA GLU A 26 10.59 5.93 9.34
C GLU A 26 9.44 6.91 9.11
N TRP A 27 9.44 7.59 7.97
CA TRP A 27 8.39 8.52 7.59
C TRP A 27 7.03 7.84 7.45
N MET A 28 6.97 6.64 6.84
CA MET A 28 5.73 5.86 6.79
C MET A 28 5.22 5.48 8.18
N ILE A 29 6.10 5.12 9.11
CA ILE A 29 5.71 4.82 10.50
C ILE A 29 5.11 6.07 11.17
N LEU A 30 5.76 7.21 11.02
CA LEU A 30 5.28 8.47 11.63
C LEU A 30 3.91 8.88 11.10
N LEU A 31 3.71 8.81 9.79
CA LEU A 31 2.42 9.11 9.16
C LEU A 31 1.33 8.12 9.61
N SER A 32 1.66 6.84 9.70
CA SER A 32 0.74 5.82 10.19
C SER A 32 0.25 6.12 11.62
N LYS A 33 1.13 6.59 12.50
CA LYS A 33 0.78 6.93 13.89
C LYS A 33 -0.19 8.08 14.01
N ILE A 34 -0.15 9.04 13.11
CA ILE A 34 -1.10 10.16 13.07
C ILE A 34 -2.30 9.88 12.15
N GLN A 35 -2.45 8.63 11.72
CA GLN A 35 -3.50 8.19 10.80
C GLN A 35 -3.50 8.94 9.46
N ALA A 36 -2.36 9.46 9.05
CA ALA A 36 -2.16 10.04 7.73
C ALA A 36 -1.62 8.98 6.77
N GLY A 37 -2.13 8.96 5.55
CA GLY A 37 -1.59 8.11 4.50
C GLY A 37 -0.24 8.62 4.00
N ALA A 38 0.62 7.71 3.55
CA ALA A 38 1.91 8.02 2.96
C ALA A 38 1.87 7.94 1.44
N CYS A 39 2.42 8.94 0.77
CA CYS A 39 2.65 8.91 -0.68
C CYS A 39 4.17 8.91 -0.94
N LEU A 40 4.66 7.84 -1.57
CA LEU A 40 6.03 7.76 -2.06
C LEU A 40 6.03 8.04 -3.56
N ALA A 41 6.45 9.23 -3.93
CA ALA A 41 6.65 9.65 -5.30
C ALA A 41 8.16 9.81 -5.52
N ASP A 42 8.79 8.80 -6.13
CA ASP A 42 10.21 8.84 -6.41
C ASP A 42 10.47 8.41 -7.84
N ASP A 43 11.39 9.08 -8.51
CA ASP A 43 11.81 8.73 -9.85
C ASP A 43 12.46 7.35 -9.85
N MET A 44 11.85 6.44 -10.65
CA MET A 44 12.48 5.20 -11.11
C MET A 44 13.02 4.25 -10.02
N GLY A 45 12.19 3.36 -9.48
CA GLY A 45 12.63 2.04 -8.97
C GLY A 45 13.62 1.99 -7.80
N LEU A 46 13.96 3.12 -7.20
CA LEU A 46 15.02 3.26 -6.20
C LEU A 46 14.62 2.79 -4.79
N GLY A 47 13.76 1.77 -4.72
CA GLY A 47 13.50 1.12 -3.47
C GLY A 47 12.19 1.48 -2.79
N LYS A 48 11.19 2.04 -3.50
CA LYS A 48 9.84 2.21 -2.97
C LYS A 48 9.23 0.89 -2.50
N THR A 49 9.40 -0.17 -3.27
CA THR A 49 8.98 -1.53 -2.92
C THR A 49 9.65 -1.99 -1.64
N LEU A 50 10.98 -1.85 -1.53
CA LEU A 50 11.72 -2.26 -0.34
C LEU A 50 11.34 -1.45 0.91
N GLN A 51 11.17 -0.14 0.78
CA GLN A 51 10.69 0.73 1.86
C GLN A 51 9.30 0.30 2.34
N THR A 52 8.39 0.00 1.42
CA THR A 52 7.04 -0.48 1.71
C THR A 52 7.08 -1.84 2.40
N ILE A 53 7.85 -2.80 1.89
CA ILE A 53 8.03 -4.12 2.51
C ILE A 53 8.59 -3.97 3.93
N SER A 54 9.54 -3.07 4.15
CA SER A 54 10.09 -2.77 5.48
C SER A 54 9.00 -2.29 6.43
N PHE A 55 8.11 -1.42 5.97
CA PHE A 55 6.99 -0.95 6.75
C PHE A 55 6.00 -2.09 7.09
N LEU A 56 5.69 -2.97 6.15
CA LEU A 56 4.86 -4.14 6.42
C LEU A 56 5.52 -5.09 7.43
N CYS A 57 6.84 -5.31 7.34
CA CYS A 57 7.59 -6.07 8.34
C CYS A 57 7.49 -5.45 9.73
N HIS A 58 7.60 -4.13 9.83
CA HIS A 58 7.46 -3.41 11.10
C HIS A 58 6.08 -3.62 11.73
N LEU A 59 5.02 -3.53 10.95
CA LEU A 59 3.66 -3.80 11.42
C LEU A 59 3.47 -5.25 11.85
N PHE A 60 4.02 -6.20 11.09
CA PHE A 60 3.94 -7.62 11.41
C PHE A 60 4.73 -7.99 12.67
N GLU A 61 5.89 -7.40 12.90
CA GLU A 61 6.66 -7.61 14.14
C GLU A 61 5.93 -7.08 15.40
N ALA A 62 5.02 -6.12 15.22
CA ALA A 62 4.17 -5.62 16.30
C ALA A 62 2.90 -6.46 16.50
N ASP A 63 2.37 -7.06 15.45
CA ASP A 63 1.18 -7.88 15.44
C ASP A 63 1.26 -8.93 14.31
N ASP A 64 1.49 -10.18 14.67
CA ASP A 64 1.65 -11.30 13.74
C ASP A 64 0.32 -11.75 13.09
N ALA A 65 -0.82 -11.28 13.60
CA ALA A 65 -2.13 -11.45 12.98
C ALA A 65 -2.47 -10.39 11.93
N ALA A 66 -1.59 -9.41 11.72
CA ALA A 66 -1.80 -8.31 10.76
C ALA A 66 -2.05 -8.82 9.33
N LYS A 67 -2.99 -8.19 8.63
CA LYS A 67 -3.32 -8.47 7.24
C LYS A 67 -3.15 -7.24 6.37
N PHE A 68 -2.46 -7.44 5.24
CA PHE A 68 -2.08 -6.40 4.31
C PHE A 68 -2.68 -6.63 2.92
N LEU A 69 -3.08 -5.57 2.26
CA LEU A 69 -3.54 -5.60 0.88
C LEU A 69 -2.58 -4.77 0.01
N ILE A 70 -2.10 -5.37 -1.07
CA ILE A 70 -1.35 -4.69 -2.12
C ILE A 70 -2.19 -4.73 -3.39
N VAL A 71 -2.49 -3.54 -3.92
CA VAL A 71 -3.19 -3.37 -5.19
C VAL A 71 -2.20 -2.79 -6.21
N CYS A 72 -2.03 -3.47 -7.31
CA CYS A 72 -1.06 -3.11 -8.34
C CYS A 72 -1.60 -3.41 -9.76
N PRO A 73 -0.97 -2.89 -10.82
CA PRO A 73 -1.21 -3.40 -12.16
C PRO A 73 -1.03 -4.91 -12.24
N SER A 74 -1.88 -5.60 -13.00
CA SER A 74 -1.85 -7.07 -13.08
C SER A 74 -0.48 -7.62 -13.52
N SER A 75 0.27 -6.87 -14.33
CA SER A 75 1.62 -7.22 -14.76
C SER A 75 2.66 -7.22 -13.63
N LEU A 76 2.38 -6.57 -12.50
CA LEU A 76 3.30 -6.44 -11.36
C LEU A 76 2.98 -7.38 -10.19
N ILE A 77 1.89 -8.16 -10.26
CA ILE A 77 1.46 -9.06 -9.17
C ILE A 77 2.58 -10.02 -8.77
N TYR A 78 3.16 -10.71 -9.75
CA TYR A 78 4.23 -11.68 -9.49
C TYR A 78 5.57 -11.03 -9.13
N ASN A 79 5.81 -9.81 -9.60
CA ASN A 79 6.97 -9.04 -9.19
C ASN A 79 6.89 -8.69 -7.69
N TRP A 80 5.74 -8.25 -7.21
CA TRP A 80 5.50 -8.03 -5.78
C TRP A 80 5.72 -9.30 -4.95
N LYS A 81 5.20 -10.45 -5.44
CA LYS A 81 5.42 -11.72 -4.75
C LYS A 81 6.90 -12.07 -4.66
N GLN A 82 7.66 -11.95 -5.75
CA GLN A 82 9.09 -12.22 -5.77
C GLN A 82 9.87 -11.31 -4.80
N GLU A 83 9.54 -10.02 -4.75
CA GLU A 83 10.16 -9.08 -3.84
C GLU A 83 9.85 -9.40 -2.36
N LEU A 84 8.62 -9.77 -2.07
CA LEU A 84 8.22 -10.23 -0.73
C LEU A 84 8.93 -11.53 -0.34
N ASP A 85 8.97 -12.52 -1.21
CA ASP A 85 9.66 -13.79 -0.96
C ASP A 85 11.16 -13.59 -0.71
N LYS A 86 11.75 -12.61 -1.40
CA LYS A 86 13.18 -12.28 -1.28
C LYS A 86 13.52 -11.53 0.00
N PHE A 87 12.75 -10.49 0.34
CA PHE A 87 13.09 -9.56 1.42
C PHE A 87 12.32 -9.79 2.71
N ALA A 88 11.16 -10.42 2.63
CA ALA A 88 10.29 -10.71 3.76
C ALA A 88 9.67 -12.12 3.67
N PRO A 89 10.48 -13.19 3.65
CA PRO A 89 9.99 -14.56 3.43
C PRO A 89 9.04 -15.06 4.53
N HIS A 90 9.01 -14.40 5.68
CA HIS A 90 8.08 -14.68 6.77
C HIS A 90 6.67 -14.13 6.53
N LEU A 91 6.50 -13.17 5.60
CA LEU A 91 5.19 -12.69 5.17
C LEU A 91 4.64 -13.62 4.09
N SER A 92 3.67 -14.45 4.47
CA SER A 92 3.04 -15.39 3.54
C SER A 92 2.07 -14.67 2.61
N VAL A 93 2.17 -14.97 1.32
CA VAL A 93 1.47 -14.24 0.25
C VAL A 93 0.35 -15.07 -0.35
N TYR A 94 -0.82 -14.45 -0.48
CA TYR A 94 -1.94 -14.92 -1.29
C TYR A 94 -2.12 -14.02 -2.52
N ILE A 95 -2.18 -14.63 -3.69
CA ILE A 95 -2.46 -13.91 -4.94
C ILE A 95 -3.95 -14.05 -5.28
N HIS A 96 -4.68 -12.94 -5.21
CA HIS A 96 -6.08 -12.86 -5.60
C HIS A 96 -6.20 -12.51 -7.07
N HIS A 97 -6.02 -13.51 -7.93
CA HIS A 97 -6.00 -13.36 -9.38
C HIS A 97 -6.54 -14.62 -10.09
N GLY A 98 -7.10 -14.44 -11.29
CA GLY A 98 -7.61 -15.54 -12.11
C GLY A 98 -8.96 -16.08 -11.63
N THR A 99 -9.38 -17.22 -12.19
CA THR A 99 -10.72 -17.81 -11.98
C THR A 99 -10.83 -18.66 -10.69
N GLY A 100 -9.72 -19.15 -10.16
CA GLY A 100 -9.69 -19.97 -8.94
C GLY A 100 -9.46 -19.19 -7.64
N ARG A 101 -9.61 -17.87 -7.67
CA ARG A 101 -9.39 -17.05 -6.50
C ARG A 101 -10.45 -17.27 -5.43
N ASN A 102 -10.01 -17.37 -4.19
CA ASN A 102 -10.88 -17.61 -3.04
C ASN A 102 -10.47 -16.70 -1.88
N PHE A 103 -11.16 -15.58 -1.75
CA PHE A 103 -10.86 -14.56 -0.74
C PHE A 103 -11.16 -15.06 0.68
N GLU A 104 -12.21 -15.84 0.85
CA GLU A 104 -12.58 -16.40 2.16
C GLU A 104 -11.46 -17.29 2.71
N HIS A 105 -10.86 -18.12 1.84
CA HIS A 105 -9.70 -18.91 2.23
C HIS A 105 -8.55 -18.05 2.77
N PHE A 106 -8.25 -16.93 2.12
CA PHE A 106 -7.24 -15.98 2.62
C PHE A 106 -7.62 -15.44 4.00
N MET A 107 -8.87 -15.01 4.18
CA MET A 107 -9.32 -14.42 5.44
C MET A 107 -9.31 -15.39 6.62
N GLN A 108 -9.54 -16.69 6.36
CA GLN A 108 -9.54 -17.75 7.37
C GLN A 108 -8.15 -18.36 7.61
N SER A 109 -7.16 -18.02 6.78
CA SER A 109 -5.80 -18.55 6.86
C SER A 109 -4.88 -17.64 7.67
N ASP A 110 -3.68 -18.15 7.98
CA ASP A 110 -2.58 -17.39 8.59
C ASP A 110 -1.76 -16.59 7.56
N LEU A 111 -2.25 -16.46 6.32
CA LEU A 111 -1.58 -15.69 5.28
C LEU A 111 -1.71 -14.18 5.59
N GLN A 112 -0.62 -13.43 5.44
CA GLN A 112 -0.55 -12.02 5.83
C GLN A 112 -0.85 -11.06 4.68
N VAL A 113 -0.36 -11.35 3.48
CA VAL A 113 -0.39 -10.42 2.35
C VAL A 113 -1.30 -10.92 1.25
N CYS A 114 -2.31 -10.13 0.90
CA CYS A 114 -3.12 -10.34 -0.31
C CYS A 114 -2.65 -9.39 -1.41
N ILE A 115 -2.34 -9.91 -2.59
CA ILE A 115 -2.00 -9.10 -3.78
C ILE A 115 -3.12 -9.24 -4.81
N SER A 116 -3.64 -8.12 -5.28
CA SER A 116 -4.69 -8.07 -6.30
C SER A 116 -4.40 -7.01 -7.36
N GLY A 117 -4.88 -7.23 -8.56
CA GLY A 117 -4.94 -6.19 -9.60
C GLY A 117 -6.12 -5.24 -9.37
N TYR A 118 -6.05 -4.02 -9.92
CA TYR A 118 -7.11 -3.02 -9.79
C TYR A 118 -8.47 -3.48 -10.35
N ALA A 119 -8.47 -4.15 -11.49
CA ALA A 119 -9.71 -4.65 -12.09
C ALA A 119 -10.35 -5.78 -11.26
N THR A 120 -9.54 -6.69 -10.72
CA THR A 120 -10.02 -7.77 -9.86
C THR A 120 -10.55 -7.23 -8.53
N LEU A 121 -9.84 -6.29 -7.91
CA LEU A 121 -10.32 -5.58 -6.73
C LEU A 121 -11.70 -4.94 -6.97
N ARG A 122 -11.84 -4.20 -8.05
CA ARG A 122 -13.11 -3.55 -8.41
C ARG A 122 -14.24 -4.55 -8.57
N ASN A 123 -13.98 -5.69 -9.20
CA ASN A 123 -14.99 -6.71 -9.44
C ASN A 123 -15.44 -7.43 -8.16
N ASP A 124 -14.53 -7.58 -7.22
CA ASP A 124 -14.74 -8.34 -5.97
C ASP A 124 -14.81 -7.40 -4.74
N ILE A 125 -15.09 -6.13 -4.93
CA ILE A 125 -14.99 -5.10 -3.87
C ILE A 125 -15.84 -5.41 -2.64
N GLU A 126 -17.00 -6.04 -2.80
CA GLU A 126 -17.87 -6.46 -1.70
C GLU A 126 -17.15 -7.37 -0.70
N GLN A 127 -16.14 -8.13 -1.13
CA GLN A 127 -15.33 -8.97 -0.26
C GLN A 127 -14.20 -8.17 0.40
N PHE A 128 -13.58 -7.25 -0.34
CA PHE A 128 -12.41 -6.47 0.11
C PHE A 128 -12.76 -5.33 1.07
N GLU A 129 -13.98 -4.82 1.04
CA GLU A 129 -14.44 -3.77 1.95
C GLU A 129 -14.79 -4.27 3.35
N LEU A 130 -15.02 -5.58 3.52
CA LEU A 130 -15.41 -6.17 4.81
C LEU A 130 -14.29 -6.15 5.85
N PRO A 131 -13.04 -6.51 5.53
CA PRO A 131 -11.97 -6.48 6.50
C PRO A 131 -11.54 -5.05 6.84
N TYR A 132 -11.03 -4.88 8.07
CA TYR A 132 -10.24 -3.71 8.42
C TYR A 132 -8.76 -4.06 8.23
N TRP A 133 -8.19 -3.63 7.14
CA TRP A 133 -6.81 -3.93 6.77
C TRP A 133 -5.82 -3.18 7.67
N ASP A 134 -4.73 -3.82 8.09
CA ASP A 134 -3.66 -3.13 8.83
C ASP A 134 -2.90 -2.16 7.92
N ALA A 135 -2.72 -2.51 6.66
CA ALA A 135 -2.24 -1.59 5.63
C ALA A 135 -2.83 -1.93 4.26
N VAL A 136 -3.11 -0.89 3.48
CA VAL A 136 -3.44 -0.96 2.05
C VAL A 136 -2.39 -0.19 1.27
N VAL A 137 -1.76 -0.86 0.32
CA VAL A 137 -0.76 -0.30 -0.59
C VAL A 137 -1.34 -0.23 -1.99
N LEU A 138 -1.33 0.96 -2.59
CA LEU A 138 -1.65 1.15 -4.01
C LEU A 138 -0.37 1.39 -4.79
N ASP A 139 0.06 0.43 -5.58
CA ASP A 139 1.17 0.62 -6.50
C ASP A 139 0.68 1.22 -7.82
N GLU A 140 1.52 2.05 -8.44
CA GLU A 140 1.14 2.85 -9.60
C GLU A 140 -0.17 3.61 -9.35
N SER A 141 -0.21 4.38 -8.25
CA SER A 141 -1.43 5.02 -7.70
C SER A 141 -2.13 5.98 -8.67
N HIS A 142 -1.50 6.34 -9.79
CA HIS A 142 -2.14 7.09 -10.88
C HIS A 142 -3.33 6.34 -11.53
N TYR A 143 -3.50 5.05 -11.26
CA TYR A 143 -4.71 4.30 -11.66
C TYR A 143 -5.99 4.85 -11.02
N ILE A 144 -5.90 5.59 -9.93
CA ILE A 144 -7.05 6.23 -9.24
C ILE A 144 -7.18 7.74 -9.52
N LYS A 145 -6.61 8.23 -10.60
CA LYS A 145 -6.62 9.67 -10.94
C LYS A 145 -8.01 10.24 -11.27
N ASN A 146 -8.97 9.41 -11.67
CA ASN A 146 -10.32 9.84 -12.00
C ASN A 146 -11.29 9.47 -10.88
N LEU A 147 -11.80 10.47 -10.14
CA LEU A 147 -12.73 10.30 -9.03
C LEU A 147 -14.02 9.56 -9.37
N HIS A 148 -14.51 9.71 -10.60
CA HIS A 148 -15.75 9.09 -11.05
C HIS A 148 -15.55 7.67 -11.59
N ALA A 149 -14.32 7.24 -11.80
CA ALA A 149 -14.02 5.89 -12.26
C ALA A 149 -14.46 4.84 -11.23
N LYS A 150 -15.00 3.72 -11.72
CA LYS A 150 -15.43 2.60 -10.87
C LYS A 150 -14.28 2.06 -10.00
N THR A 151 -13.06 2.01 -10.56
CA THR A 151 -11.85 1.57 -9.83
C THR A 151 -11.51 2.49 -8.67
N THR A 152 -11.57 3.81 -8.87
CA THR A 152 -11.31 4.79 -7.82
C THR A 152 -12.35 4.69 -6.70
N LYS A 153 -13.61 4.57 -7.05
CA LYS A 153 -14.70 4.37 -6.08
C LYS A 153 -14.51 3.08 -5.26
N ALA A 154 -14.11 1.99 -5.90
CA ALA A 154 -13.81 0.74 -5.22
C ALA A 154 -12.66 0.90 -4.21
N VAL A 155 -11.57 1.56 -4.60
CA VAL A 155 -10.44 1.83 -3.71
C VAL A 155 -10.86 2.64 -2.49
N TYR A 156 -11.76 3.61 -2.63
CA TYR A 156 -12.26 4.41 -1.51
C TYR A 156 -13.13 3.63 -0.53
N GLN A 157 -13.69 2.48 -0.92
CA GLN A 157 -14.46 1.60 -0.04
C GLN A 157 -13.58 0.76 0.89
N LEU A 158 -12.27 0.69 0.65
CA LEU A 158 -11.35 -0.07 1.47
C LEU A 158 -11.18 0.58 2.85
N ASN A 159 -11.28 -0.24 3.90
CA ASN A 159 -11.08 0.17 5.28
C ASN A 159 -9.69 -0.24 5.76
N SER A 160 -8.86 0.69 6.18
CA SER A 160 -7.50 0.36 6.63
C SER A 160 -6.98 1.31 7.70
N LYS A 161 -6.06 0.79 8.50
CA LYS A 161 -5.32 1.52 9.53
C LYS A 161 -4.27 2.44 8.92
N SER A 162 -3.55 1.91 7.92
CA SER A 162 -2.49 2.63 7.20
C SER A 162 -2.74 2.55 5.70
N LYS A 163 -2.50 3.65 4.99
CA LYS A 163 -2.68 3.78 3.56
C LYS A 163 -1.40 4.28 2.92
N ILE A 164 -0.94 3.60 1.88
CA ILE A 164 0.29 3.92 1.16
C ILE A 164 -0.04 4.00 -0.34
N ALA A 165 0.35 5.09 -0.96
CA ALA A 165 0.30 5.26 -2.40
C ALA A 165 1.73 5.34 -2.97
N LEU A 166 2.03 4.54 -3.97
CA LEU A 166 3.30 4.52 -4.68
C LEU A 166 3.08 5.02 -6.11
N SER A 167 3.88 5.97 -6.55
CA SER A 167 3.82 6.48 -7.93
C SER A 167 5.22 6.71 -8.48
N GLY A 168 5.46 6.25 -9.70
CA GLY A 168 6.70 6.53 -10.46
C GLY A 168 6.62 7.82 -11.28
N THR A 169 5.46 8.47 -11.34
CA THR A 169 5.28 9.74 -12.04
C THR A 169 4.96 10.84 -11.03
N PRO A 170 5.55 12.04 -11.17
CA PRO A 170 5.17 13.18 -10.35
C PRO A 170 3.66 13.43 -10.49
N ILE A 171 3.01 13.65 -9.36
CA ILE A 171 1.55 13.82 -9.21
C ILE A 171 0.99 15.03 -9.99
N LEU A 172 1.83 15.77 -10.70
CA LEU A 172 1.63 17.16 -11.06
C LEU A 172 1.03 17.47 -12.44
N ASN A 173 0.42 16.49 -13.11
CA ASN A 173 -0.18 16.80 -14.41
C ASN A 173 -1.56 17.48 -14.30
N ASN A 174 -2.25 17.32 -13.16
CA ASN A 174 -3.59 17.87 -13.00
C ASN A 174 -3.95 17.92 -11.50
N THR A 175 -4.58 19.02 -11.08
CA THR A 175 -5.07 19.22 -9.70
C THR A 175 -6.06 18.15 -9.27
N PHE A 176 -6.88 17.64 -10.18
CA PHE A 176 -7.85 16.57 -9.90
C PHE A 176 -7.19 15.21 -9.66
N ASP A 177 -6.08 14.91 -10.32
CA ASP A 177 -5.31 13.68 -10.09
C ASP A 177 -4.71 13.69 -8.68
N LEU A 178 -4.19 14.84 -8.27
CA LEU A 178 -3.69 15.05 -6.91
C LEU A 178 -4.82 14.90 -5.89
N TYR A 179 -5.96 15.53 -6.12
CA TYR A 179 -7.13 15.43 -5.24
C TYR A 179 -7.56 13.97 -5.05
N SER A 180 -7.64 13.20 -6.13
CA SER A 180 -8.06 11.80 -6.08
C SER A 180 -7.14 10.94 -5.19
N GLN A 181 -5.83 11.10 -5.32
CA GLN A 181 -4.84 10.38 -4.50
C GLN A 181 -4.85 10.86 -3.05
N MET A 182 -4.92 12.17 -2.83
CA MET A 182 -5.00 12.74 -1.48
C MET A 182 -6.28 12.35 -0.76
N ASN A 183 -7.41 12.24 -1.45
CA ASN A 183 -8.66 11.79 -0.85
C ASN A 183 -8.61 10.31 -0.41
N PHE A 184 -7.81 9.48 -1.08
CA PHE A 184 -7.51 8.14 -0.59
C PHE A 184 -6.69 8.16 0.70
N LEU A 185 -5.62 8.97 0.72
CA LEU A 185 -4.65 9.02 1.83
C LEU A 185 -5.20 9.73 3.06
N LEU A 186 -5.96 10.78 2.85
CA LEU A 186 -6.50 11.69 3.88
C LEU A 186 -7.98 11.99 3.54
N PRO A 187 -8.89 11.06 3.78
CA PRO A 187 -10.31 11.28 3.54
C PRO A 187 -10.79 12.54 4.30
N ASP A 188 -11.59 13.35 3.62
CA ASP A 188 -12.21 14.58 4.16
C ASP A 188 -11.28 15.74 4.49
N LEU A 189 -9.94 15.60 4.38
CA LEU A 189 -9.02 16.70 4.69
C LEU A 189 -9.19 17.88 3.72
N LEU A 190 -9.40 17.59 2.45
CA LEU A 190 -9.48 18.59 1.38
C LEU A 190 -10.89 19.15 1.16
N GLY A 191 -11.88 18.69 1.94
CA GLY A 191 -13.28 19.08 1.74
C GLY A 191 -13.89 18.51 0.44
N GLY A 192 -15.07 19.02 0.07
CA GLY A 192 -15.74 18.56 -1.15
C GLY A 192 -15.02 19.03 -2.42
N GLN A 193 -15.21 18.28 -3.50
CA GLN A 193 -14.65 18.56 -4.84
C GLN A 193 -14.94 20.00 -5.34
N GLU A 194 -15.96 20.65 -4.79
CA GLU A 194 -16.37 22.01 -5.16
C GLU A 194 -15.34 23.08 -4.82
N PHE A 195 -14.45 22.81 -3.87
CA PHE A 195 -13.37 23.72 -3.49
C PHE A 195 -12.18 23.73 -4.48
N PHE A 196 -12.14 22.76 -5.41
CA PHE A 196 -11.05 22.60 -6.39
C PHE A 196 -11.43 23.00 -7.82
N ARG A 197 -12.60 23.59 -8.02
CA ARG A 197 -13.05 24.12 -9.32
C ARG A 197 -12.58 25.54 -9.56
#